data_e3b68795c0c445ec31511b1049653ba8
#
_entry.id   e3b68795c0c445ec31511b1049653ba8
#
_cell.length_a   1.000
_cell.length_b   1.000
_cell.length_c   1.000
_cell.angle_alpha   90.00
_cell.angle_beta   90.00
_cell.angle_gamma   90.00
#
_symmetry.space_group_name_H-M   'P 1'
#
loop_
_entity.id
_entity.type
_entity.pdbx_description
1 polymer ?
#
loop_
_entity_poly.entity_id
_entity_poly.type
_entity_poly.pdbx_seq_one_letter_code
_entity_poly.pdbx_strand_id
1 'polypeptide(L)'
;MPPKVRFQKDEIVAAALNVARKEGIDSVTAREVAKELGVSVGPIFTWYETMEQLKADVCEQAKCLYQEYIERGLSGSIPFLGVGQQYLRFAKEEPELYRLLFLRRPDTVSGGAMEALKFSQDLARESLMRIYHMEAWMADRYFRDLWLVVFSFATLIVTDDCPYTDEEMSNVLTEVSLSVCKAYKEVPGLAEGRFDRDAVFGALVNRE
;
A
#
# COMPACT_ATOMS: atom_id res chain seq x y z
N MET A 1 -41.75 24.60 -0.87
CA MET A 1 -40.84 23.56 -1.36
C MET A 1 -39.85 23.28 -0.25
N PRO A 2 -39.69 22.07 0.23
CA PRO A 2 -38.60 21.76 1.15
C PRO A 2 -37.26 22.05 0.45
N PRO A 3 -36.21 22.54 1.17
CA PRO A 3 -34.94 22.80 0.58
C PRO A 3 -34.38 21.51 -0.01
N LYS A 4 -33.92 21.53 -1.29
CA LYS A 4 -33.19 20.42 -1.89
C LYS A 4 -31.96 20.23 -1.05
N VAL A 5 -31.83 19.07 -0.39
CA VAL A 5 -30.61 18.65 0.29
C VAL A 5 -29.49 18.69 -0.77
N ARG A 6 -28.55 19.59 -0.61
CA ARG A 6 -27.40 19.73 -1.49
C ARG A 6 -26.29 18.87 -0.88
N PHE A 7 -26.03 17.72 -1.46
CA PHE A 7 -24.88 16.93 -1.09
C PHE A 7 -23.58 17.63 -1.49
N GLN A 8 -22.61 17.64 -0.59
CA GLN A 8 -21.27 18.12 -0.90
C GLN A 8 -20.51 17.02 -1.66
N LYS A 9 -19.47 17.41 -2.40
CA LYS A 9 -18.64 16.49 -3.16
C LYS A 9 -18.07 15.38 -2.27
N ASP A 10 -17.58 15.75 -1.09
CA ASP A 10 -16.96 14.83 -0.13
C ASP A 10 -17.93 13.78 0.40
N GLU A 11 -19.22 14.12 0.58
CA GLU A 11 -20.25 13.16 0.98
C GLU A 11 -20.49 12.09 -0.09
N ILE A 12 -20.44 12.50 -1.37
CA ILE A 12 -20.59 11.57 -2.51
C ILE A 12 -19.37 10.65 -2.59
N VAL A 13 -18.16 11.19 -2.43
CA VAL A 13 -16.92 10.41 -2.44
C VAL A 13 -16.89 9.42 -1.26
N ALA A 14 -17.30 9.84 -0.06
CA ALA A 14 -17.38 8.98 1.10
C ALA A 14 -18.36 7.81 0.89
N ALA A 15 -19.54 8.07 0.33
CA ALA A 15 -20.50 7.02 0.01
C ALA A 15 -19.96 6.08 -1.08
N ALA A 16 -19.30 6.62 -2.10
CA ALA A 16 -18.68 5.82 -3.16
C ALA A 16 -17.52 4.96 -2.62
N LEU A 17 -16.72 5.49 -1.69
CA LEU A 17 -15.68 4.74 -0.99
C LEU A 17 -16.28 3.60 -0.17
N ASN A 18 -17.41 3.82 0.53
CA ASN A 18 -18.10 2.76 1.26
C ASN A 18 -18.58 1.63 0.33
N VAL A 19 -19.09 1.97 -0.86
CA VAL A 19 -19.43 0.96 -1.88
C VAL A 19 -18.18 0.20 -2.31
N ALA A 20 -17.09 0.91 -2.60
CA ALA A 20 -15.82 0.29 -3.01
C ALA A 20 -15.25 -0.64 -1.94
N ARG A 21 -15.32 -0.28 -0.65
CA ARG A 21 -14.86 -1.11 0.49
C ARG A 21 -15.64 -2.41 0.63
N LYS A 22 -16.94 -2.38 0.32
CA LYS A 22 -17.82 -3.55 0.46
C LYS A 22 -17.77 -4.48 -0.75
N GLU A 23 -17.73 -3.93 -1.96
CA GLU A 23 -18.03 -4.65 -3.19
C GLU A 23 -17.00 -4.43 -4.32
N GLY A 24 -15.94 -3.67 -4.04
CA GLY A 24 -14.90 -3.31 -5.01
C GLY A 24 -15.26 -2.10 -5.88
N ILE A 25 -14.23 -1.55 -6.54
CA ILE A 25 -14.35 -0.32 -7.34
C ILE A 25 -15.28 -0.45 -8.55
N ASP A 26 -15.42 -1.65 -9.10
CA ASP A 26 -16.28 -1.88 -10.26
C ASP A 26 -17.77 -1.80 -9.90
N SER A 27 -18.12 -2.00 -8.63
CA SER A 27 -19.47 -1.80 -8.07
C SER A 27 -19.81 -0.33 -7.81
N VAL A 28 -18.86 0.59 -7.92
CA VAL A 28 -19.10 2.04 -7.80
C VAL A 28 -19.82 2.54 -9.04
N THR A 29 -21.16 2.45 -9.01
CA THR A 29 -22.07 2.95 -10.03
C THR A 29 -22.93 4.07 -9.46
N ALA A 30 -23.49 4.94 -10.30
CA ALA A 30 -24.38 6.02 -9.85
C ALA A 30 -25.56 5.48 -9.03
N ARG A 31 -26.05 4.28 -9.37
CA ARG A 31 -27.17 3.66 -8.67
C ARG A 31 -26.78 3.19 -7.26
N GLU A 32 -25.65 2.49 -7.11
CA GLU A 32 -25.22 1.98 -5.80
C GLU A 32 -24.77 3.13 -4.88
N VAL A 33 -24.10 4.16 -5.42
CA VAL A 33 -23.74 5.36 -4.63
C VAL A 33 -25.00 6.14 -4.19
N ALA A 34 -25.99 6.30 -5.07
CA ALA A 34 -27.25 6.94 -4.73
C ALA A 34 -28.04 6.14 -3.66
N LYS A 35 -28.01 4.83 -3.72
CA LYS A 35 -28.59 3.91 -2.73
C LYS A 35 -27.88 4.04 -1.37
N GLU A 36 -26.55 4.08 -1.33
CA GLU A 36 -25.76 4.29 -0.10
C GLU A 36 -26.07 5.67 0.53
N LEU A 37 -26.29 6.70 -0.28
CA LEU A 37 -26.70 8.05 0.17
C LEU A 37 -28.18 8.17 0.54
N GLY A 38 -29.03 7.21 0.15
CA GLY A 38 -30.48 7.28 0.34
C GLY A 38 -31.18 8.31 -0.55
N VAL A 39 -30.65 8.57 -1.76
CA VAL A 39 -31.15 9.61 -2.67
C VAL A 39 -31.31 9.11 -4.12
N SER A 40 -31.75 9.99 -5.02
CA SER A 40 -31.70 9.75 -6.48
C SER A 40 -30.30 9.97 -7.04
N VAL A 41 -30.02 9.52 -8.27
CA VAL A 41 -28.72 9.69 -8.94
C VAL A 41 -28.38 11.15 -9.31
N GLY A 42 -29.36 12.05 -9.35
CA GLY A 42 -29.18 13.43 -9.78
C GLY A 42 -28.06 14.21 -9.04
N PRO A 43 -27.97 14.15 -7.70
CA PRO A 43 -26.90 14.80 -6.95
C PRO A 43 -25.49 14.39 -7.38
N ILE A 44 -25.27 13.15 -7.78
CA ILE A 44 -23.96 12.66 -8.23
C ILE A 44 -23.52 13.38 -9.50
N PHE A 45 -24.42 13.44 -10.49
CA PHE A 45 -24.16 14.09 -11.77
C PHE A 45 -24.12 15.64 -11.70
N THR A 46 -24.37 16.22 -10.53
CA THR A 46 -24.10 17.65 -10.27
C THR A 46 -22.61 17.93 -10.12
N TRP A 47 -21.84 16.94 -9.63
CA TRP A 47 -20.42 17.07 -9.33
C TRP A 47 -19.51 16.32 -10.33
N TYR A 48 -20.02 15.26 -10.94
CA TYR A 48 -19.25 14.38 -11.81
C TYR A 48 -19.92 14.22 -13.17
N GLU A 49 -19.16 14.45 -14.22
CA GLU A 49 -19.63 14.21 -15.59
C GLU A 49 -19.64 12.71 -15.91
N THR A 50 -18.68 11.96 -15.37
CA THR A 50 -18.55 10.52 -15.58
C THR A 50 -18.30 9.79 -14.26
N MET A 51 -18.61 8.50 -14.23
CA MET A 51 -18.31 7.64 -13.07
C MET A 51 -16.80 7.38 -12.90
N GLU A 52 -16.03 7.44 -13.95
CA GLU A 52 -14.57 7.33 -13.92
C GLU A 52 -13.94 8.45 -13.11
N GLN A 53 -14.45 9.69 -13.21
CA GLN A 53 -14.00 10.82 -12.37
C GLN A 53 -14.29 10.57 -10.88
N LEU A 54 -15.47 10.04 -10.54
CA LEU A 54 -15.78 9.67 -9.16
C LEU A 54 -14.90 8.51 -8.67
N LYS A 55 -14.69 7.49 -9.51
CA LYS A 55 -13.81 6.36 -9.17
C LYS A 55 -12.36 6.80 -8.97
N ALA A 56 -11.87 7.79 -9.73
CA ALA A 56 -10.55 8.37 -9.51
C ALA A 56 -10.46 9.07 -8.14
N ASP A 57 -11.47 9.87 -7.77
CA ASP A 57 -11.52 10.48 -6.43
C ASP A 57 -11.60 9.42 -5.31
N VAL A 58 -12.32 8.31 -5.52
CA VAL A 58 -12.35 7.16 -4.59
C VAL A 58 -10.95 6.53 -4.46
N CYS A 59 -10.22 6.39 -5.56
CA CYS A 59 -8.86 5.85 -5.53
C CYS A 59 -7.93 6.77 -4.73
N GLU A 60 -8.03 8.10 -4.89
CA GLU A 60 -7.26 9.05 -4.08
C GLU A 60 -7.62 8.96 -2.58
N GLN A 61 -8.91 8.80 -2.24
CA GLN A 61 -9.31 8.59 -0.84
C GLN A 61 -8.78 7.24 -0.29
N ALA A 62 -8.74 6.19 -1.10
CA ALA A 62 -8.13 4.93 -0.72
C ALA A 62 -6.61 5.08 -0.46
N LYS A 63 -5.91 5.90 -1.26
CA LYS A 63 -4.48 6.25 -1.02
C LYS A 63 -4.32 7.03 0.29
N CYS A 64 -5.19 8.00 0.56
CA CYS A 64 -5.17 8.75 1.83
C CYS A 64 -5.36 7.82 3.04
N LEU A 65 -6.32 6.90 2.97
CA LEU A 65 -6.53 5.91 4.02
C LEU A 65 -5.31 5.00 4.19
N TYR A 66 -4.74 4.51 3.10
CA TYR A 66 -3.51 3.71 3.14
C TYR A 66 -2.33 4.49 3.75
N GLN A 67 -2.19 5.78 3.43
CA GLN A 67 -1.16 6.64 4.02
C GLN A 67 -1.28 6.68 5.55
N GLU A 68 -2.48 6.75 6.12
CA GLU A 68 -2.69 6.72 7.57
C GLU A 68 -2.17 5.43 8.21
N TYR A 69 -2.27 4.28 7.53
CA TYR A 69 -1.66 3.04 7.99
C TYR A 69 -0.13 3.12 7.99
N ILE A 70 0.47 3.64 6.92
CA ILE A 70 1.93 3.79 6.84
C ILE A 70 2.45 4.74 7.91
N GLU A 71 1.81 5.90 8.12
CA GLU A 71 2.18 6.89 9.14
C GLU A 71 2.08 6.32 10.55
N ARG A 72 1.04 5.53 10.86
CA ARG A 72 0.94 4.80 12.12
C ARG A 72 2.11 3.83 12.31
N GLY A 73 2.51 3.13 11.26
CA GLY A 73 3.68 2.25 11.28
C GLY A 73 4.98 3.00 11.56
N LEU A 74 5.18 4.14 10.90
CA LEU A 74 6.37 5.00 11.07
C LEU A 74 6.46 5.63 12.47
N SER A 75 5.35 5.80 13.17
CA SER A 75 5.32 6.35 14.54
C SER A 75 5.60 5.31 15.62
N GLY A 76 5.73 4.04 15.29
CA GLY A 76 6.01 2.96 16.23
C GLY A 76 7.45 2.93 16.77
N SER A 77 7.70 2.11 17.79
CA SER A 77 9.03 1.95 18.41
C SER A 77 10.08 1.36 17.45
N ILE A 78 9.66 0.54 16.51
CA ILE A 78 10.47 0.01 15.40
C ILE A 78 9.77 0.42 14.10
N PRO A 79 9.99 1.65 13.62
CA PRO A 79 9.14 2.25 12.59
C PRO A 79 9.01 1.41 11.33
N PHE A 80 10.11 0.79 10.88
CA PHE A 80 10.05 0.08 9.62
C PHE A 80 9.34 -1.29 9.73
N LEU A 81 9.49 -1.99 10.85
CA LEU A 81 8.68 -3.19 11.14
C LEU A 81 7.20 -2.81 11.26
N GLY A 82 6.93 -1.66 11.93
CA GLY A 82 5.59 -1.10 12.03
C GLY A 82 4.94 -0.82 10.68
N VAL A 83 5.68 -0.30 9.70
CA VAL A 83 5.19 -0.10 8.33
C VAL A 83 4.76 -1.42 7.69
N GLY A 84 5.58 -2.47 7.79
CA GLY A 84 5.24 -3.80 7.28
C GLY A 84 3.98 -4.37 7.94
N GLN A 85 3.88 -4.28 9.27
CA GLN A 85 2.71 -4.73 10.02
C GLN A 85 1.45 -3.96 9.64
N GLN A 86 1.51 -2.64 9.49
CA GLN A 86 0.38 -1.81 9.07
C GLN A 86 -0.02 -2.06 7.62
N TYR A 87 0.92 -2.38 6.74
CA TYR A 87 0.62 -2.80 5.37
C TYR A 87 -0.20 -4.09 5.34
N LEU A 88 0.19 -5.12 6.11
CA LEU A 88 -0.56 -6.37 6.25
C LEU A 88 -1.93 -6.13 6.89
N ARG A 89 -1.99 -5.23 7.86
CA ARG A 89 -3.24 -4.83 8.51
C ARG A 89 -4.20 -4.16 7.52
N PHE A 90 -3.71 -3.26 6.66
CA PHE A 90 -4.50 -2.67 5.59
C PHE A 90 -5.07 -3.73 4.65
N ALA A 91 -4.28 -4.72 4.24
CA ALA A 91 -4.76 -5.83 3.41
C ALA A 91 -5.88 -6.65 4.08
N LYS A 92 -5.81 -6.83 5.41
CA LYS A 92 -6.83 -7.55 6.19
C LYS A 92 -8.11 -6.75 6.41
N GLU A 93 -7.98 -5.48 6.77
CA GLU A 93 -9.11 -4.63 7.14
C GLU A 93 -9.81 -4.02 5.92
N GLU A 94 -9.06 -3.81 4.82
CA GLU A 94 -9.51 -3.14 3.61
C GLU A 94 -9.18 -3.95 2.33
N PRO A 95 -9.60 -5.21 2.22
CA PRO A 95 -9.18 -6.10 1.14
C PRO A 95 -9.55 -5.57 -0.25
N GLU A 96 -10.71 -4.95 -0.42
CA GLU A 96 -11.13 -4.40 -1.71
C GLU A 96 -10.34 -3.14 -2.10
N LEU A 97 -9.98 -2.30 -1.12
CA LEU A 97 -9.10 -1.15 -1.38
C LEU A 97 -7.66 -1.61 -1.64
N TYR A 98 -7.20 -2.67 -0.98
CA TYR A 98 -5.92 -3.29 -1.31
C TYR A 98 -5.91 -3.79 -2.77
N ARG A 99 -6.95 -4.51 -3.20
CA ARG A 99 -7.09 -4.95 -4.60
C ARG A 99 -7.08 -3.78 -5.57
N LEU A 100 -7.78 -2.69 -5.24
CA LEU A 100 -7.81 -1.46 -6.05
C LEU A 100 -6.41 -0.87 -6.22
N LEU A 101 -5.65 -0.69 -5.14
CA LEU A 101 -4.38 0.03 -5.17
C LEU A 101 -3.22 -0.84 -5.69
N PHE A 102 -3.21 -2.15 -5.38
CA PHE A 102 -2.03 -2.99 -5.57
C PHE A 102 -2.21 -4.12 -6.59
N LEU A 103 -3.42 -4.62 -6.81
CA LEU A 103 -3.63 -5.79 -7.69
C LEU A 103 -4.34 -5.45 -9.00
N ARG A 104 -4.94 -4.28 -9.10
CA ARG A 104 -5.57 -3.83 -10.35
C ARG A 104 -4.50 -3.50 -11.39
N ARG A 105 -4.79 -3.81 -12.66
CA ARG A 105 -3.95 -3.34 -13.77
C ARG A 105 -4.04 -1.81 -13.87
N PRO A 106 -2.93 -1.12 -14.18
CA PRO A 106 -2.95 0.32 -14.42
C PRO A 106 -4.01 0.71 -15.46
N ASP A 107 -4.84 1.67 -15.11
CA ASP A 107 -5.87 2.23 -15.97
C ASP A 107 -6.11 3.72 -15.62
N THR A 108 -7.23 4.30 -16.05
CA THR A 108 -7.58 5.70 -15.75
C THR A 108 -7.95 5.95 -14.28
N VAL A 109 -8.14 4.90 -13.48
CA VAL A 109 -8.55 4.98 -12.06
C VAL A 109 -7.39 4.67 -11.13
N SER A 110 -6.57 3.66 -11.46
CA SER A 110 -5.47 3.18 -10.61
C SER A 110 -4.19 3.04 -11.41
N GLY A 111 -3.09 3.51 -10.85
CA GLY A 111 -1.73 3.30 -11.38
C GLY A 111 -1.16 1.91 -11.10
N GLY A 112 -1.86 1.11 -10.30
CA GLY A 112 -1.48 -0.26 -9.94
C GLY A 112 -0.30 -0.33 -8.97
N ALA A 113 0.26 -1.55 -8.81
CA ALA A 113 1.25 -1.87 -7.79
C ALA A 113 2.52 -0.98 -7.84
N MET A 114 2.99 -0.61 -9.02
CA MET A 114 4.23 0.17 -9.14
C MET A 114 4.04 1.64 -8.73
N GLU A 115 2.88 2.24 -9.01
CA GLU A 115 2.54 3.57 -8.52
C GLU A 115 2.39 3.55 -6.99
N ALA A 116 1.71 2.54 -6.44
CA ALA A 116 1.55 2.37 -5.01
C ALA A 116 2.89 2.11 -4.30
N LEU A 117 3.82 1.35 -4.91
CA LEU A 117 5.19 1.21 -4.40
C LEU A 117 5.90 2.57 -4.35
N LYS A 118 5.86 3.33 -5.45
CA LYS A 118 6.50 4.65 -5.53
C LYS A 118 5.94 5.59 -4.46
N PHE A 119 4.63 5.64 -4.31
CA PHE A 119 3.96 6.42 -3.27
C PHE A 119 4.43 6.02 -1.86
N SER A 120 4.50 4.72 -1.58
CA SER A 120 4.97 4.20 -0.29
C SER A 120 6.45 4.52 -0.03
N GLN A 121 7.31 4.44 -1.05
CA GLN A 121 8.73 4.84 -0.96
C GLN A 121 8.86 6.31 -0.59
N ASP A 122 8.10 7.19 -1.25
CA ASP A 122 8.15 8.63 -1.00
C ASP A 122 7.74 8.97 0.45
N LEU A 123 6.75 8.26 1.01
CA LEU A 123 6.33 8.42 2.40
C LEU A 123 7.40 7.94 3.41
N ALA A 124 8.08 6.84 3.12
CA ALA A 124 9.00 6.20 4.07
C ALA A 124 10.44 6.71 3.97
N ARG A 125 10.85 7.30 2.84
CA ARG A 125 12.25 7.61 2.49
C ARG A 125 12.97 8.41 3.57
N GLU A 126 12.42 9.54 4.01
CA GLU A 126 13.08 10.40 5.00
C GLU A 126 13.29 9.66 6.34
N SER A 127 12.32 8.85 6.75
CA SER A 127 12.42 8.05 7.96
C SER A 127 13.51 6.98 7.85
N LEU A 128 13.60 6.30 6.71
CA LEU A 128 14.64 5.31 6.45
C LEU A 128 16.04 5.93 6.41
N MET A 129 16.21 7.06 5.72
CA MET A 129 17.48 7.80 5.67
C MET A 129 17.95 8.19 7.09
N ARG A 130 17.04 8.69 7.91
CA ARG A 130 17.33 9.12 9.28
C ARG A 130 17.67 7.95 10.22
N ILE A 131 16.86 6.87 10.17
CA ILE A 131 16.96 5.75 11.13
C ILE A 131 18.16 4.85 10.80
N TYR A 132 18.35 4.56 9.52
CA TYR A 132 19.38 3.59 9.08
C TYR A 132 20.64 4.27 8.54
N HIS A 133 20.69 5.62 8.50
CA HIS A 133 21.80 6.39 7.94
C HIS A 133 22.12 5.99 6.49
N MET A 134 21.08 5.82 5.68
CA MET A 134 21.16 5.45 4.27
C MET A 134 21.07 6.70 3.37
N GLU A 135 21.77 6.68 2.23
CA GLU A 135 21.52 7.59 1.13
C GLU A 135 20.13 7.35 0.53
N ALA A 136 19.52 8.38 -0.09
CA ALA A 136 18.14 8.29 -0.60
C ALA A 136 17.93 7.10 -1.56
N TRP A 137 18.85 6.87 -2.52
CA TRP A 137 18.77 5.75 -3.46
C TRP A 137 18.87 4.39 -2.76
N MET A 138 19.65 4.29 -1.69
CA MET A 138 19.79 3.06 -0.91
C MET A 138 18.53 2.80 -0.08
N ALA A 139 17.94 3.85 0.51
CA ALA A 139 16.68 3.77 1.23
C ALA A 139 15.53 3.31 0.30
N ASP A 140 15.46 3.84 -0.93
CA ASP A 140 14.47 3.42 -1.93
C ASP A 140 14.65 1.96 -2.33
N ARG A 141 15.89 1.51 -2.50
CA ARG A 141 16.20 0.11 -2.85
C ARG A 141 15.86 -0.81 -1.69
N TYR A 142 16.27 -0.47 -0.47
CA TYR A 142 15.95 -1.22 0.74
C TYR A 142 14.43 -1.35 0.92
N PHE A 143 13.70 -0.23 0.79
CA PHE A 143 12.24 -0.25 0.86
C PHE A 143 11.63 -1.18 -0.17
N ARG A 144 12.03 -1.07 -1.44
CA ARG A 144 11.52 -1.92 -2.54
C ARG A 144 11.73 -3.40 -2.24
N ASP A 145 12.92 -3.79 -1.78
CA ASP A 145 13.26 -5.21 -1.56
C ASP A 145 12.40 -5.81 -0.43
N LEU A 146 12.12 -5.04 0.62
CA LEU A 146 11.24 -5.47 1.69
C LEU A 146 9.75 -5.38 1.32
N TRP A 147 9.39 -4.38 0.51
CA TRP A 147 8.03 -4.25 0.00
C TRP A 147 7.62 -5.48 -0.81
N LEU A 148 8.50 -6.05 -1.60
CA LEU A 148 8.23 -7.28 -2.35
C LEU A 148 7.87 -8.46 -1.43
N VAL A 149 8.48 -8.55 -0.26
CA VAL A 149 8.16 -9.59 0.73
C VAL A 149 6.79 -9.34 1.36
N VAL A 150 6.53 -8.12 1.84
CA VAL A 150 5.25 -7.80 2.48
C VAL A 150 4.09 -7.84 1.49
N PHE A 151 4.33 -7.44 0.23
CA PHE A 151 3.38 -7.54 -0.87
C PHE A 151 2.95 -9.00 -1.13
N SER A 152 3.89 -9.95 -1.05
CA SER A 152 3.58 -11.38 -1.19
C SER A 152 2.63 -11.86 -0.10
N PHE A 153 2.91 -11.56 1.17
CA PHE A 153 2.01 -11.90 2.28
C PHE A 153 0.64 -11.25 2.15
N ALA A 154 0.60 -9.94 1.84
CA ALA A 154 -0.65 -9.23 1.68
C ALA A 154 -1.49 -9.78 0.52
N THR A 155 -0.85 -10.21 -0.56
CA THR A 155 -1.53 -10.88 -1.68
C THR A 155 -2.13 -12.20 -1.26
N LEU A 156 -1.40 -13.04 -0.50
CA LEU A 156 -1.93 -14.28 0.05
C LEU A 156 -3.11 -14.02 0.99
N ILE A 157 -3.06 -12.96 1.80
CA ILE A 157 -4.17 -12.58 2.69
C ILE A 157 -5.44 -12.26 1.89
N VAL A 158 -5.36 -11.39 0.88
CA VAL A 158 -6.55 -10.95 0.14
C VAL A 158 -7.06 -11.99 -0.86
N THR A 159 -6.30 -13.06 -1.11
CA THR A 159 -6.72 -14.21 -1.92
C THR A 159 -7.20 -15.39 -1.06
N ASP A 160 -7.32 -15.19 0.26
CA ASP A 160 -7.72 -16.22 1.25
C ASP A 160 -6.85 -17.48 1.22
N ASP A 161 -5.56 -17.34 0.87
CA ASP A 161 -4.60 -18.45 0.74
C ASP A 161 -3.36 -18.26 1.64
N CYS A 162 -3.45 -17.43 2.69
CA CYS A 162 -2.37 -17.17 3.62
C CYS A 162 -2.35 -18.19 4.76
N PRO A 163 -1.38 -19.13 4.78
CA PRO A 163 -1.29 -20.12 5.85
C PRO A 163 -0.58 -19.60 7.11
N TYR A 164 -0.02 -18.39 7.07
CA TYR A 164 0.84 -17.86 8.11
C TYR A 164 0.06 -17.04 9.13
N THR A 165 0.44 -17.21 10.40
CA THR A 165 -0.02 -16.36 11.51
C THR A 165 0.63 -14.96 11.44
N ASP A 166 0.09 -14.00 12.19
CA ASP A 166 0.65 -12.65 12.29
C ASP A 166 2.06 -12.67 12.90
N GLU A 167 2.32 -13.57 13.83
CA GLU A 167 3.63 -13.76 14.46
C GLU A 167 4.65 -14.31 13.45
N GLU A 168 4.30 -15.32 12.69
CA GLU A 168 5.19 -15.89 11.65
C GLU A 168 5.52 -14.85 10.57
N MET A 169 4.52 -14.10 10.09
CA MET A 169 4.77 -13.03 9.12
C MET A 169 5.66 -11.93 9.70
N SER A 170 5.44 -11.52 10.96
CA SER A 170 6.27 -10.53 11.64
C SER A 170 7.71 -11.00 11.82
N ASN A 171 7.92 -12.29 12.14
CA ASN A 171 9.25 -12.89 12.26
C ASN A 171 9.98 -12.86 10.91
N VAL A 172 9.34 -13.30 9.83
CA VAL A 172 9.93 -13.25 8.48
C VAL A 172 10.28 -11.82 8.07
N LEU A 173 9.38 -10.84 8.31
CA LEU A 173 9.68 -9.45 8.00
C LEU A 173 10.88 -8.91 8.79
N THR A 174 11.01 -9.29 10.06
CA THR A 174 12.15 -8.90 10.91
C THR A 174 13.44 -9.52 10.39
N GLU A 175 13.44 -10.81 10.11
CA GLU A 175 14.61 -11.53 9.62
C GLU A 175 15.11 -10.99 8.27
N VAL A 176 14.19 -10.77 7.32
CA VAL A 176 14.53 -10.23 6.00
C VAL A 176 15.02 -8.79 6.13
N SER A 177 14.32 -7.96 6.92
CA SER A 177 14.71 -6.56 7.15
C SER A 177 16.14 -6.46 7.73
N LEU A 178 16.42 -7.22 8.79
CA LEU A 178 17.72 -7.26 9.40
C LEU A 178 18.80 -7.76 8.43
N SER A 179 18.51 -8.86 7.71
CA SER A 179 19.43 -9.47 6.77
C SER A 179 19.80 -8.53 5.62
N VAL A 180 18.81 -7.89 5.01
CA VAL A 180 19.05 -6.93 3.90
C VAL A 180 19.80 -5.68 4.39
N CYS A 181 19.41 -5.12 5.54
CA CYS A 181 20.09 -3.96 6.13
C CYS A 181 21.56 -4.28 6.44
N LYS A 182 21.82 -5.42 7.07
CA LYS A 182 23.16 -5.88 7.39
C LYS A 182 24.00 -6.13 6.13
N ALA A 183 23.42 -6.83 5.15
CA ALA A 183 24.11 -7.12 3.89
C ALA A 183 24.48 -5.83 3.12
N TYR A 184 23.61 -4.83 3.10
CA TYR A 184 23.89 -3.54 2.46
C TYR A 184 25.04 -2.77 3.15
N LYS A 185 25.21 -2.93 4.47
CA LYS A 185 26.27 -2.25 5.24
C LYS A 185 27.59 -3.03 5.22
N GLU A 186 27.54 -4.35 5.19
CA GLU A 186 28.73 -5.21 5.40
C GLU A 186 29.32 -5.76 4.11
N VAL A 187 28.54 -5.86 3.01
CA VAL A 187 29.02 -6.40 1.73
C VAL A 187 29.30 -5.25 0.76
N PRO A 188 30.58 -4.93 0.49
CA PRO A 188 30.93 -3.84 -0.40
C PRO A 188 30.32 -4.00 -1.81
N GLY A 189 29.67 -2.96 -2.31
CA GLY A 189 29.08 -2.93 -3.63
C GLY A 189 27.73 -3.66 -3.76
N LEU A 190 27.22 -4.32 -2.72
CA LEU A 190 25.95 -5.05 -2.79
C LEU A 190 24.78 -4.11 -3.04
N ALA A 191 24.70 -3.03 -2.28
CA ALA A 191 23.63 -2.05 -2.44
C ALA A 191 23.64 -1.40 -3.84
N GLU A 192 24.80 -1.23 -4.45
CA GLU A 192 24.98 -0.70 -5.80
C GLU A 192 24.79 -1.76 -6.90
N GLY A 193 24.67 -3.03 -6.53
CA GLY A 193 24.61 -4.14 -7.47
C GLY A 193 25.95 -4.43 -8.15
N ARG A 194 27.05 -4.03 -7.55
CA ARG A 194 28.44 -4.16 -8.03
C ARG A 194 29.30 -4.91 -7.02
N PHE A 195 28.97 -6.18 -6.80
CA PHE A 195 29.71 -7.06 -5.89
C PHE A 195 30.11 -8.36 -6.59
N ASP A 196 31.20 -8.95 -6.14
CA ASP A 196 31.61 -10.27 -6.59
C ASP A 196 30.74 -11.34 -5.93
N ARG A 197 29.76 -11.84 -6.73
CA ARG A 197 28.80 -12.84 -6.26
C ARG A 197 29.48 -14.12 -5.81
N ASP A 198 30.43 -14.62 -6.62
CA ASP A 198 31.06 -15.91 -6.40
C ASP A 198 31.96 -15.87 -5.17
N ALA A 199 32.70 -14.77 -4.97
CA ALA A 199 33.49 -14.55 -3.76
C ALA A 199 32.61 -14.48 -2.51
N VAL A 200 31.47 -13.75 -2.55
CA VAL A 200 30.57 -13.60 -1.40
C VAL A 200 29.92 -14.94 -1.04
N PHE A 201 29.35 -15.65 -2.01
CA PHE A 201 28.72 -16.95 -1.75
C PHE A 201 29.75 -18.02 -1.39
N GLY A 202 30.94 -18.03 -2.02
CA GLY A 202 32.04 -18.91 -1.66
C GLY A 202 32.48 -18.75 -0.20
N ALA A 203 32.55 -17.51 0.28
CA ALA A 203 32.86 -17.21 1.69
C ALA A 203 31.76 -17.65 2.67
N LEU A 204 30.49 -17.69 2.25
CA LEU A 204 29.37 -18.17 3.06
C LEU A 204 29.37 -19.72 3.18
N VAL A 205 29.67 -20.40 2.07
CA VAL A 205 29.65 -21.87 1.99
C VAL A 205 30.86 -22.48 2.71
N ASN A 206 32.02 -21.81 2.66
CA ASN A 206 33.29 -22.34 3.23
C ASN A 206 33.58 -21.84 4.66
N ARG A 207 32.61 -21.23 5.35
CA ARG A 207 32.72 -20.94 6.78
C ARG A 207 32.50 -22.24 7.56
N GLU A 208 33.62 -22.93 7.94
CA GLU A 208 33.64 -23.92 9.00
C GLU A 208 33.55 -23.27 10.39
#